data_456755cb41e75f80e9d9670da3f52910
#
_entry.id   456755cb41e75f80e9d9670da3f52910
#
_cell.length_a   1.000
_cell.length_b   1.000
_cell.length_c   1.000
_cell.angle_alpha   90.00
_cell.angle_beta   90.00
_cell.angle_gamma   90.00
#
_symmetry.space_group_name_H-M   'P 1'
#
loop_
_entity.id
_entity.type
_entity.pdbx_description
1 polymer ?
#
loop_
_entity_poly.entity_id
_entity_poly.type
_entity_poly.pdbx_seq_one_letter_code
_entity_poly.pdbx_strand_id
1 'polypeptide(L)'
;MFLNINLYMSEKISMNRDNIMRLQKDIIGIIKHPLTDNGIYYAHDDSNMLKGYAVIFGPDDTIYRYGAYIFEFNFPTNYPYSPPKLKYLTNDGATRFHPNLYRNGKVCISILNTWRGEQWTSCQSIRSILLMLVTLLHNKPLLNEPGIKESNKSFLDYNKIITYKNLDIAILRNIRKENATKYNDIINGLLIYHKKHIDEHKDDILKYICDIKEKDEYKDGIKLHTTSIYNMRIGVNYVKLYEDFLSYFNDKEFLVKEKVNEKVKVNEKEKVNDKVKLK
;
A
#
# COMPACT_ATOMS: atom_id res chain seq x y z
N MET A 1 8.56 -23.72 3.96
CA MET A 1 9.33 -23.25 2.80
C MET A 1 10.77 -23.01 3.28
N PHE A 2 11.68 -23.95 3.02
CA PHE A 2 13.09 -23.83 3.39
C PHE A 2 13.76 -23.04 2.27
N LEU A 3 14.19 -21.82 2.55
CA LEU A 3 15.07 -21.05 1.66
C LEU A 3 16.31 -21.93 1.36
N ASN A 4 16.49 -22.27 0.11
CA ASN A 4 17.55 -23.16 -0.34
C ASN A 4 18.87 -22.38 -0.32
N ILE A 5 19.62 -22.48 0.79
CA ILE A 5 20.85 -21.72 1.08
C ILE A 5 21.91 -21.93 -0.02
N ASN A 6 21.88 -23.07 -0.72
CA ASN A 6 22.87 -23.42 -1.74
C ASN A 6 22.65 -22.69 -3.09
N LEU A 7 21.43 -22.16 -3.37
CA LEU A 7 21.16 -21.45 -4.61
C LEU A 7 21.74 -20.02 -4.59
N TYR A 8 21.89 -19.42 -3.41
CA TYR A 8 22.38 -18.04 -3.23
C TYR A 8 23.92 -17.91 -3.29
N MET A 9 24.64 -19.02 -3.25
CA MET A 9 26.13 -19.02 -3.31
C MET A 9 26.67 -18.81 -4.72
N SER A 10 25.82 -18.85 -5.77
CA SER A 10 26.28 -18.78 -7.17
C SER A 10 26.31 -17.36 -7.77
N GLU A 11 25.64 -16.38 -7.16
CA GLU A 11 25.76 -14.98 -7.53
C GLU A 11 26.59 -14.21 -6.50
N LYS A 12 27.61 -13.48 -6.95
CA LYS A 12 28.61 -12.70 -6.20
C LYS A 12 28.04 -11.67 -5.22
N ILE A 13 27.21 -12.07 -4.25
CA ILE A 13 26.84 -11.20 -3.14
C ILE A 13 28.00 -11.24 -2.13
N SER A 14 28.81 -10.18 -2.11
CA SER A 14 29.90 -9.96 -1.15
C SER A 14 29.38 -9.65 0.27
N MET A 15 28.52 -10.51 0.81
CA MET A 15 27.95 -10.38 2.14
C MET A 15 28.60 -11.42 3.07
N ASN A 16 29.06 -11.00 4.28
CA ASN A 16 29.63 -11.96 5.21
C ASN A 16 28.53 -12.87 5.83
N ARG A 17 28.94 -14.00 6.38
CA ARG A 17 28.04 -15.03 6.92
C ARG A 17 27.13 -14.49 8.03
N ASP A 18 27.65 -13.67 8.94
CA ASP A 18 26.88 -13.16 10.08
C ASP A 18 25.79 -12.17 9.63
N ASN A 19 26.10 -11.36 8.64
CA ASN A 19 25.14 -10.44 8.03
C ASN A 19 24.01 -11.21 7.32
N ILE A 20 24.33 -12.28 6.60
CA ILE A 20 23.36 -13.19 5.98
C ILE A 20 22.46 -13.80 7.05
N MET A 21 23.04 -14.39 8.08
CA MET A 21 22.29 -15.02 9.17
C MET A 21 21.36 -14.01 9.88
N ARG A 22 21.83 -12.77 10.09
CA ARG A 22 21.02 -11.74 10.71
C ARG A 22 19.84 -11.33 9.80
N LEU A 23 20.05 -11.10 8.53
CA LEU A 23 18.97 -10.76 7.60
C LEU A 23 17.94 -11.91 7.50
N GLN A 24 18.39 -13.14 7.39
CA GLN A 24 17.52 -14.32 7.41
C GLN A 24 16.69 -14.41 8.69
N LYS A 25 17.31 -14.16 9.86
CA LYS A 25 16.60 -14.15 11.15
C LYS A 25 15.48 -13.10 11.15
N ASP A 26 15.73 -11.90 10.65
CA ASP A 26 14.74 -10.83 10.61
C ASP A 26 13.61 -11.15 9.62
N ILE A 27 13.93 -11.73 8.44
CA ILE A 27 12.93 -12.19 7.46
C ILE A 27 12.05 -13.30 8.06
N ILE A 28 12.67 -14.32 8.64
CA ILE A 28 11.94 -15.44 9.28
C ILE A 28 11.08 -14.90 10.43
N GLY A 29 11.60 -13.95 11.20
CA GLY A 29 10.88 -13.33 12.32
C GLY A 29 9.58 -12.61 11.88
N ILE A 30 9.60 -11.87 10.77
CA ILE A 30 8.43 -11.21 10.25
C ILE A 30 7.44 -12.16 9.58
N ILE A 31 7.92 -13.25 8.97
CA ILE A 31 7.08 -14.28 8.36
C ILE A 31 6.37 -15.12 9.43
N LYS A 32 7.08 -15.53 10.49
CA LYS A 32 6.51 -16.34 11.59
C LYS A 32 5.56 -15.56 12.49
N HIS A 33 5.81 -14.27 12.65
CA HIS A 33 5.01 -13.37 13.48
C HIS A 33 4.61 -12.17 12.64
N PRO A 34 3.65 -12.33 11.69
CA PRO A 34 3.23 -11.26 10.80
C PRO A 34 2.59 -10.10 11.57
N LEU A 35 2.53 -8.95 10.96
CA LEU A 35 1.92 -7.74 11.51
C LEU A 35 0.58 -7.44 10.83
N THR A 36 -0.15 -8.47 10.40
CA THR A 36 -1.44 -8.34 9.70
C THR A 36 -2.49 -7.63 10.54
N ASP A 37 -2.49 -7.82 11.86
CA ASP A 37 -3.37 -7.12 12.79
C ASP A 37 -3.10 -5.61 12.85
N ASN A 38 -1.92 -5.18 12.41
CA ASN A 38 -1.54 -3.78 12.25
C ASN A 38 -1.74 -3.27 10.80
N GLY A 39 -2.41 -4.05 9.95
CA GLY A 39 -2.57 -3.72 8.53
C GLY A 39 -1.27 -3.80 7.71
N ILE A 40 -0.25 -4.53 8.18
CA ILE A 40 1.05 -4.62 7.50
C ILE A 40 1.22 -6.01 6.88
N TYR A 41 1.50 -6.02 5.59
CA TYR A 41 1.81 -7.21 4.81
C TYR A 41 3.21 -7.09 4.24
N TYR A 42 4.06 -8.08 4.49
CA TYR A 42 5.44 -8.12 4.03
C TYR A 42 5.72 -9.40 3.25
N ALA A 43 6.43 -9.27 2.14
CA ALA A 43 6.99 -10.39 1.39
C ALA A 43 8.44 -10.12 1.01
N HIS A 44 9.27 -11.13 1.10
CA HIS A 44 10.66 -11.08 0.69
C HIS A 44 10.81 -11.64 -0.73
N ASP A 45 11.77 -11.12 -1.48
CA ASP A 45 12.04 -11.60 -2.84
C ASP A 45 12.82 -12.94 -2.78
N ASP A 46 12.19 -14.01 -3.26
CA ASP A 46 12.80 -15.34 -3.26
C ASP A 46 14.00 -15.43 -4.22
N SER A 47 14.09 -14.53 -5.19
CA SER A 47 15.18 -14.47 -6.17
C SER A 47 16.31 -13.52 -5.77
N ASN A 48 16.05 -12.57 -4.87
CA ASN A 48 17.01 -11.57 -4.44
C ASN A 48 16.94 -11.32 -2.92
N MET A 49 17.84 -11.95 -2.17
CA MET A 49 17.92 -11.83 -0.72
C MET A 49 18.04 -10.40 -0.19
N LEU A 50 18.49 -9.46 -1.01
CA LEU A 50 18.63 -8.05 -0.62
C LEU A 50 17.38 -7.22 -0.92
N LYS A 51 16.26 -7.85 -1.35
CA LYS A 51 15.01 -7.17 -1.65
C LYS A 51 13.83 -7.70 -0.86
N GLY A 52 12.98 -6.79 -0.44
CA GLY A 52 11.69 -7.10 0.16
C GLY A 52 10.66 -6.03 -0.17
N TYR A 53 9.39 -6.35 0.05
CA TYR A 53 8.27 -5.47 -0.26
C TYR A 53 7.28 -5.48 0.89
N ALA A 54 6.69 -4.32 1.15
CA ALA A 54 5.63 -4.19 2.13
C ALA A 54 4.45 -3.40 1.56
N VAL A 55 3.26 -3.81 1.98
CA VAL A 55 2.02 -3.06 1.81
C VAL A 55 1.48 -2.74 3.20
N ILE A 56 1.27 -1.47 3.47
CA ILE A 56 0.75 -0.97 4.75
C ILE A 56 -0.62 -0.34 4.49
N PHE A 57 -1.64 -0.82 5.18
CA PHE A 57 -2.98 -0.21 5.11
C PHE A 57 -3.02 1.02 6.02
N GLY A 58 -3.64 2.07 5.52
CA GLY A 58 -3.89 3.27 6.33
C GLY A 58 -4.88 2.96 7.45
N PRO A 59 -4.59 3.38 8.71
CA PRO A 59 -5.48 3.12 9.85
C PRO A 59 -6.89 3.70 9.64
N ASP A 60 -7.91 2.99 10.11
CA ASP A 60 -9.32 3.26 9.80
C ASP A 60 -9.83 4.62 10.30
N ASP A 61 -9.24 5.15 11.36
CA ASP A 61 -9.58 6.43 11.98
C ASP A 61 -8.82 7.63 11.39
N THR A 62 -8.10 7.42 10.26
CA THR A 62 -7.25 8.45 9.65
C THR A 62 -7.70 8.87 8.25
N ILE A 63 -7.13 9.99 7.76
CA ILE A 63 -7.31 10.43 6.36
C ILE A 63 -6.70 9.45 5.35
N TYR A 64 -5.96 8.45 5.82
CA TYR A 64 -5.32 7.39 5.02
C TYR A 64 -6.14 6.09 5.00
N ARG A 65 -7.31 6.05 5.65
CA ARG A 65 -8.15 4.86 5.80
C ARG A 65 -8.39 4.13 4.48
N TYR A 66 -8.37 2.82 4.54
CA TYR A 66 -8.52 1.91 3.40
C TYR A 66 -7.41 1.98 2.35
N GLY A 67 -6.50 2.95 2.41
CA GLY A 67 -5.43 3.09 1.42
C GLY A 67 -4.31 2.05 1.60
N ALA A 68 -3.72 1.58 0.49
CA ALA A 68 -2.54 0.72 0.51
C ALA A 68 -1.27 1.51 0.14
N TYR A 69 -0.32 1.55 1.06
CA TYR A 69 0.95 2.25 0.95
C TYR A 69 2.08 1.24 0.75
N ILE A 70 2.69 1.27 -0.44
CA ILE A 70 3.63 0.26 -0.92
C ILE A 70 5.06 0.74 -0.75
N PHE A 71 5.91 -0.12 -0.19
CA PHE A 71 7.33 0.15 0.04
C PHE A 71 8.20 -0.99 -0.51
N GLU A 72 9.28 -0.62 -1.20
CA GLU A 72 10.36 -1.51 -1.59
C GLU A 72 11.52 -1.32 -0.60
N PHE A 73 12.05 -2.43 -0.11
CA PHE A 73 13.21 -2.50 0.76
C PHE A 73 14.42 -2.98 -0.04
N ASN A 74 15.52 -2.23 0.03
CA ASN A 74 16.80 -2.62 -0.53
C ASN A 74 17.82 -2.71 0.60
N PHE A 75 18.21 -3.94 0.97
CA PHE A 75 19.13 -4.20 2.07
C PHE A 75 20.58 -4.02 1.61
N PRO A 76 21.42 -3.31 2.37
CA PRO A 76 22.84 -3.25 2.08
C PRO A 76 23.55 -4.54 2.48
N THR A 77 24.69 -4.84 1.86
CA THR A 77 25.49 -6.04 2.15
C THR A 77 26.07 -6.06 3.57
N ASN A 78 26.17 -4.91 4.21
CA ASN A 78 26.59 -4.78 5.60
C ASN A 78 25.42 -4.68 6.61
N TYR A 79 24.18 -5.04 6.19
CA TYR A 79 23.06 -5.13 7.14
C TYR A 79 23.42 -6.14 8.26
N PRO A 80 23.18 -5.84 9.55
CA PRO A 80 22.40 -4.74 10.12
C PRO A 80 23.21 -3.49 10.51
N TYR A 81 24.47 -3.35 10.12
CA TYR A 81 25.27 -2.19 10.51
C TYR A 81 24.85 -0.91 9.77
N SER A 82 24.23 -1.04 8.61
CA SER A 82 23.54 0.05 7.92
C SER A 82 22.06 -0.31 7.71
N PRO A 83 21.14 0.68 7.75
CA PRO A 83 19.73 0.46 7.49
C PRO A 83 19.46 0.10 6.03
N PRO A 84 18.33 -0.56 5.72
CA PRO A 84 17.89 -0.71 4.34
C PRO A 84 17.53 0.65 3.75
N LYS A 85 17.66 0.77 2.42
CA LYS A 85 17.10 1.89 1.67
C LYS A 85 15.66 1.56 1.30
N LEU A 86 14.75 2.46 1.61
CA LEU A 86 13.33 2.31 1.26
C LEU A 86 12.95 3.19 0.09
N LYS A 87 12.09 2.64 -0.78
CA LYS A 87 11.43 3.39 -1.83
C LYS A 87 9.91 3.30 -1.64
N TYR A 88 9.26 4.46 -1.56
CA TYR A 88 7.81 4.59 -1.52
C TYR A 88 7.23 4.57 -2.94
N LEU A 89 6.28 3.69 -3.22
CA LEU A 89 5.78 3.42 -4.56
C LEU A 89 4.34 3.91 -4.80
N THR A 90 3.52 4.07 -3.76
CA THR A 90 2.15 4.58 -3.88
C THR A 90 2.15 6.09 -4.06
N ASN A 91 2.56 6.58 -5.24
CA ASN A 91 2.59 8.01 -5.54
C ASN A 91 2.19 8.29 -7.00
N ASP A 92 1.79 9.53 -7.29
CA ASP A 92 1.42 10.02 -8.62
C ASP A 92 2.44 11.05 -9.17
N GLY A 93 3.57 11.26 -8.47
CA GLY A 93 4.59 12.24 -8.82
C GLY A 93 4.21 13.69 -8.50
N ALA A 94 2.94 13.98 -8.23
CA ALA A 94 2.42 15.33 -7.96
C ALA A 94 2.07 15.55 -6.49
N THR A 95 1.57 14.52 -5.80
CA THR A 95 1.09 14.61 -4.43
C THR A 95 2.21 14.29 -3.43
N ARG A 96 2.42 15.16 -2.44
CA ARG A 96 3.24 14.87 -1.28
C ARG A 96 2.34 14.23 -0.21
N PHE A 97 2.18 12.90 -0.23
CA PHE A 97 1.25 12.16 0.64
C PHE A 97 1.55 12.33 2.13
N HIS A 98 2.82 12.50 2.45
CA HIS A 98 3.28 12.74 3.81
C HIS A 98 4.58 13.55 3.77
N PRO A 99 4.90 14.41 4.77
CA PRO A 99 6.19 15.11 4.86
C PRO A 99 7.40 14.19 4.73
N ASN A 100 7.30 12.98 5.25
CA ASN A 100 8.36 11.98 5.22
C ASN A 100 8.35 11.09 3.96
N LEU A 101 7.27 11.15 3.11
CA LEU A 101 7.13 10.37 1.88
C LEU A 101 7.21 11.30 0.66
N TYR A 102 8.34 11.30 -0.01
CA TYR A 102 8.64 12.24 -1.09
C TYR A 102 8.03 11.80 -2.43
N ARG A 103 7.72 12.75 -3.32
CA ARG A 103 7.16 12.51 -4.66
C ARG A 103 8.04 11.60 -5.52
N ASN A 104 9.35 11.63 -5.33
CA ASN A 104 10.32 10.78 -6.04
C ASN A 104 10.47 9.39 -5.42
N GLY A 105 9.68 9.06 -4.40
CA GLY A 105 9.73 7.79 -3.69
C GLY A 105 10.71 7.72 -2.53
N LYS A 106 11.48 8.79 -2.23
CA LYS A 106 12.38 8.81 -1.07
C LYS A 106 11.56 8.76 0.23
N VAL A 107 12.00 7.92 1.17
CA VAL A 107 11.46 7.82 2.53
C VAL A 107 12.44 8.47 3.50
N CYS A 108 11.98 9.44 4.30
CA CYS A 108 12.81 10.15 5.27
C CYS A 108 12.27 9.92 6.68
N ILE A 109 12.86 8.97 7.41
CA ILE A 109 12.57 8.68 8.82
C ILE A 109 13.88 8.50 9.59
N SER A 110 13.87 8.78 10.90
CA SER A 110 15.07 8.79 11.72
C SER A 110 15.74 7.40 11.75
N ILE A 111 14.96 6.34 11.91
CA ILE A 111 15.44 4.96 11.93
C ILE A 111 16.15 4.52 10.63
N LEU A 112 16.01 5.25 9.53
CA LEU A 112 16.77 5.02 8.29
C LEU A 112 17.97 5.96 8.12
N ASN A 113 18.32 6.74 9.15
CA ASN A 113 19.36 7.79 9.10
C ASN A 113 19.08 8.88 8.05
N THR A 114 17.81 9.12 7.73
CA THR A 114 17.38 10.07 6.69
C THR A 114 16.58 11.25 7.25
N TRP A 115 16.35 11.27 8.57
CA TRP A 115 15.63 12.31 9.29
C TRP A 115 16.22 12.53 10.70
N ARG A 116 15.81 13.59 11.38
CA ARG A 116 16.22 13.87 12.78
C ARG A 116 15.53 12.88 13.73
N GLY A 117 16.18 12.57 14.85
CA GLY A 117 15.69 11.66 15.90
C GLY A 117 16.63 10.50 16.13
N GLU A 118 16.12 9.42 16.72
CA GLU A 118 16.88 8.20 16.98
C GLU A 118 17.33 7.57 15.67
N GLN A 119 18.64 7.39 15.54
CA GLN A 119 19.25 6.84 14.35
C GLN A 119 19.25 5.31 14.38
N TRP A 120 19.54 4.72 13.23
CA TRP A 120 19.66 3.27 13.08
C TRP A 120 20.73 2.69 14.00
N THR A 121 20.39 1.60 14.66
CA THR A 121 21.33 0.74 15.38
C THR A 121 21.18 -0.70 14.91
N SER A 122 22.19 -1.53 15.08
CA SER A 122 22.16 -2.94 14.69
C SER A 122 21.12 -3.79 15.47
N CYS A 123 20.56 -3.26 16.55
CA CYS A 123 19.47 -3.91 17.30
C CYS A 123 18.10 -3.78 16.61
N GLN A 124 17.95 -2.84 15.69
CA GLN A 124 16.71 -2.62 14.96
C GLN A 124 16.55 -3.68 13.85
N SER A 125 15.32 -3.86 13.37
CA SER A 125 14.94 -4.92 12.46
C SER A 125 13.93 -4.43 11.40
N ILE A 126 13.58 -5.30 10.45
CA ILE A 126 12.50 -5.06 9.50
C ILE A 126 11.21 -4.66 10.23
N ARG A 127 10.89 -5.35 11.33
CA ARG A 127 9.69 -5.08 12.16
C ARG A 127 9.66 -3.66 12.70
N SER A 128 10.78 -3.15 13.23
CA SER A 128 10.86 -1.78 13.77
C SER A 128 10.61 -0.74 12.69
N ILE A 129 11.11 -0.95 11.47
CA ILE A 129 10.86 -0.05 10.34
C ILE A 129 9.38 -0.07 9.95
N LEU A 130 8.79 -1.25 9.81
CA LEU A 130 7.38 -1.41 9.41
C LEU A 130 6.43 -0.74 10.41
N LEU A 131 6.66 -0.92 11.72
CA LEU A 131 5.87 -0.26 12.76
C LEU A 131 6.04 1.27 12.73
N MET A 132 7.26 1.78 12.51
CA MET A 132 7.50 3.21 12.36
C MET A 132 6.75 3.79 11.15
N LEU A 133 6.68 3.06 10.01
CA LEU A 133 5.97 3.55 8.83
C LEU A 133 4.47 3.71 9.07
N VAL A 134 3.84 2.82 9.85
CA VAL A 134 2.41 2.96 10.22
C VAL A 134 2.17 4.23 11.02
N THR A 135 3.07 4.61 11.93
CA THR A 135 2.89 5.82 12.75
C THR A 135 2.89 7.13 11.95
N LEU A 136 3.38 7.09 10.70
CA LEU A 136 3.26 8.25 9.81
C LEU A 136 1.83 8.50 9.33
N LEU A 137 1.01 7.45 9.24
CA LEU A 137 -0.32 7.50 8.64
C LEU A 137 -1.38 7.93 9.67
N HIS A 138 -1.34 9.20 10.07
CA HIS A 138 -2.23 9.79 11.08
C HIS A 138 -2.97 11.03 10.57
N ASN A 139 -3.94 11.55 11.34
CA ASN A 139 -4.85 12.63 10.90
C ASN A 139 -4.21 14.02 10.72
N LYS A 140 -3.01 14.22 11.21
CA LYS A 140 -2.33 15.54 11.18
C LYS A 140 -0.93 15.43 10.56
N PRO A 141 -0.76 14.80 9.38
CA PRO A 141 0.56 14.48 8.84
C PRO A 141 1.44 15.70 8.63
N LEU A 142 0.86 16.85 8.29
CA LEU A 142 1.62 18.07 8.05
C LEU A 142 2.39 18.58 9.29
N LEU A 143 2.00 18.13 10.51
CA LEU A 143 2.75 18.45 11.74
C LEU A 143 4.12 17.76 11.81
N ASN A 144 4.37 16.75 10.97
CA ASN A 144 5.71 16.15 10.86
C ASN A 144 6.70 17.07 10.11
N GLU A 145 6.21 18.13 9.43
CA GLU A 145 7.08 19.13 8.83
C GLU A 145 7.58 20.10 9.91
N PRO A 146 8.90 20.28 10.07
CA PRO A 146 9.44 21.15 11.09
C PRO A 146 8.92 22.59 11.01
N GLY A 147 8.48 23.13 12.14
CA GLY A 147 7.97 24.51 12.23
C GLY A 147 6.51 24.70 11.81
N ILE A 148 5.83 23.66 11.35
CA ILE A 148 4.41 23.74 10.99
C ILE A 148 3.53 23.49 12.22
N LYS A 149 2.49 24.33 12.35
CA LYS A 149 1.43 24.23 13.36
C LYS A 149 0.07 24.05 12.68
N GLU A 150 -0.94 23.62 13.42
CA GLU A 150 -2.32 23.46 12.90
C GLU A 150 -2.91 24.79 12.38
N SER A 151 -2.46 25.91 12.91
CA SER A 151 -2.86 27.26 12.44
C SER A 151 -2.28 27.63 11.05
N ASN A 152 -1.43 26.78 10.46
CA ASN A 152 -0.90 27.04 9.13
C ASN A 152 -2.02 27.01 8.08
N LYS A 153 -2.09 28.05 7.22
CA LYS A 153 -3.14 28.18 6.19
C LYS A 153 -3.25 27.02 5.21
N SER A 154 -2.15 26.25 5.02
CA SER A 154 -2.14 25.07 4.15
C SER A 154 -2.67 23.81 4.84
N PHE A 155 -2.92 23.83 6.16
CA PHE A 155 -3.20 22.62 6.94
C PHE A 155 -4.48 21.92 6.49
N LEU A 156 -5.58 22.67 6.36
CA LEU A 156 -6.87 22.11 5.97
C LEU A 156 -6.87 21.63 4.52
N ASP A 157 -6.33 22.44 3.59
CA ASP A 157 -6.28 22.07 2.17
C ASP A 157 -5.34 20.88 1.94
N TYR A 158 -4.26 20.79 2.71
CA TYR A 158 -3.39 19.63 2.68
C TYR A 158 -4.16 18.35 3.02
N ASN A 159 -4.89 18.33 4.14
CA ASN A 159 -5.67 17.17 4.53
C ASN A 159 -6.76 16.82 3.52
N LYS A 160 -7.46 17.83 2.94
CA LYS A 160 -8.45 17.60 1.87
C LYS A 160 -7.82 16.95 0.63
N ILE A 161 -6.65 17.43 0.20
CA ILE A 161 -5.90 16.84 -0.91
C ILE A 161 -5.51 15.40 -0.59
N ILE A 162 -4.96 15.13 0.61
CA ILE A 162 -4.53 13.77 0.98
C ILE A 162 -5.72 12.83 1.06
N THR A 163 -6.85 13.25 1.64
CA THR A 163 -8.07 12.44 1.70
C THR A 163 -8.54 12.03 0.29
N TYR A 164 -8.61 12.98 -0.65
CA TYR A 164 -8.99 12.68 -2.02
C TYR A 164 -7.97 11.76 -2.71
N LYS A 165 -6.69 12.07 -2.60
CA LYS A 165 -5.61 11.30 -3.22
C LYS A 165 -5.42 9.93 -2.60
N ASN A 166 -5.76 9.74 -1.34
CA ASN A 166 -5.84 8.42 -0.74
C ASN A 166 -6.88 7.55 -1.46
N LEU A 167 -8.09 8.05 -1.64
CA LEU A 167 -9.15 7.34 -2.36
C LEU A 167 -8.78 7.07 -3.83
N ASP A 168 -8.28 8.08 -4.54
CA ASP A 168 -7.91 8.00 -5.96
C ASP A 168 -6.69 7.09 -6.21
N ILE A 169 -5.59 7.30 -5.46
CA ILE A 169 -4.29 6.68 -5.73
C ILE A 169 -4.02 5.46 -4.86
N ALA A 170 -4.22 5.59 -3.53
CA ALA A 170 -3.86 4.51 -2.62
C ALA A 170 -4.94 3.40 -2.55
N ILE A 171 -6.17 3.70 -3.01
CA ILE A 171 -7.22 2.69 -3.13
C ILE A 171 -7.49 2.36 -4.59
N LEU A 172 -8.22 3.23 -5.31
CA LEU A 172 -8.81 2.90 -6.60
C LEU A 172 -7.76 2.47 -7.63
N ARG A 173 -6.64 3.20 -7.74
CA ARG A 173 -5.56 2.82 -8.65
C ARG A 173 -4.92 1.48 -8.30
N ASN A 174 -4.76 1.17 -7.00
CA ASN A 174 -4.12 -0.08 -6.58
C ASN A 174 -5.00 -1.32 -6.81
N ILE A 175 -6.33 -1.17 -6.84
CA ILE A 175 -7.25 -2.29 -7.04
C ILE A 175 -7.63 -2.53 -8.50
N ARG A 176 -7.49 -1.54 -9.40
CA ARG A 176 -7.82 -1.68 -10.82
C ARG A 176 -6.85 -2.60 -11.56
N LYS A 177 -7.38 -3.51 -12.37
CA LYS A 177 -6.61 -4.51 -13.15
C LYS A 177 -5.61 -3.88 -14.11
N GLU A 178 -5.95 -2.76 -14.72
CA GLU A 178 -5.11 -2.02 -15.67
C GLU A 178 -3.78 -1.54 -15.06
N ASN A 179 -3.71 -1.44 -13.74
CA ASN A 179 -2.51 -1.06 -13.01
C ASN A 179 -1.69 -2.24 -12.48
N ALA A 180 -2.12 -3.49 -12.72
CA ALA A 180 -1.39 -4.68 -12.29
C ALA A 180 0.02 -4.77 -12.92
N THR A 181 0.21 -4.24 -14.13
CA THR A 181 1.52 -4.18 -14.81
C THR A 181 2.49 -3.16 -14.20
N LYS A 182 1.99 -2.26 -13.36
CA LYS A 182 2.82 -1.25 -12.68
C LYS A 182 3.74 -1.85 -11.63
N TYR A 183 3.34 -2.94 -11.03
CA TYR A 183 4.04 -3.60 -9.92
C TYR A 183 4.50 -4.99 -10.34
N ASN A 184 5.53 -5.50 -9.65
CA ASN A 184 5.96 -6.88 -9.80
C ASN A 184 4.96 -7.87 -9.17
N ASP A 185 5.15 -9.17 -9.42
CA ASP A 185 4.24 -10.22 -8.94
C ASP A 185 4.17 -10.30 -7.42
N ILE A 186 5.25 -9.98 -6.71
CA ILE A 186 5.30 -9.99 -5.24
C ILE A 186 4.36 -8.92 -4.69
N ILE A 187 4.46 -7.69 -5.19
CA ILE A 187 3.57 -6.59 -4.77
C ILE A 187 2.13 -6.90 -5.17
N ASN A 188 1.90 -7.42 -6.37
CA ASN A 188 0.56 -7.82 -6.81
C ASN A 188 -0.04 -8.90 -5.91
N GLY A 189 0.78 -9.87 -5.46
CA GLY A 189 0.39 -10.87 -4.45
C GLY A 189 -0.04 -10.24 -3.12
N LEU A 190 0.70 -9.24 -2.64
CA LEU A 190 0.33 -8.50 -1.41
C LEU A 190 -0.94 -7.66 -1.61
N LEU A 191 -1.16 -7.09 -2.79
CA LEU A 191 -2.35 -6.30 -3.09
C LEU A 191 -3.64 -7.12 -3.18
N ILE A 192 -3.58 -8.46 -3.23
CA ILE A 192 -4.76 -9.34 -3.10
C ILE A 192 -5.42 -9.12 -1.74
N TYR A 193 -4.65 -8.98 -0.66
CA TYR A 193 -5.19 -8.69 0.67
C TYR A 193 -5.87 -7.31 0.71
N HIS A 194 -5.30 -6.32 0.03
CA HIS A 194 -5.91 -5.00 -0.07
C HIS A 194 -7.24 -5.04 -0.84
N LYS A 195 -7.28 -5.73 -1.98
CA LYS A 195 -8.52 -5.91 -2.76
C LYS A 195 -9.62 -6.57 -1.92
N LYS A 196 -9.27 -7.60 -1.17
CA LYS A 196 -10.20 -8.27 -0.26
C LYS A 196 -10.73 -7.30 0.80
N HIS A 197 -9.83 -6.54 1.45
CA HIS A 197 -10.20 -5.53 2.44
C HIS A 197 -11.13 -4.46 1.86
N ILE A 198 -10.89 -3.97 0.64
CA ILE A 198 -11.76 -3.00 -0.04
C ILE A 198 -13.13 -3.58 -0.37
N ASP A 199 -13.20 -4.85 -0.78
CA ASP A 199 -14.46 -5.53 -1.06
C ASP A 199 -15.32 -5.71 0.20
N GLU A 200 -14.70 -6.04 1.33
CA GLU A 200 -15.35 -6.19 2.63
C GLU A 200 -15.90 -4.86 3.17
N HIS A 201 -15.31 -3.72 2.79
CA HIS A 201 -15.70 -2.38 3.24
C HIS A 201 -16.35 -1.53 2.13
N LYS A 202 -16.87 -2.17 1.07
CA LYS A 202 -17.48 -1.51 -0.10
C LYS A 202 -18.50 -0.43 0.31
N ASP A 203 -19.47 -0.79 1.14
CA ASP A 203 -20.57 0.10 1.51
C ASP A 203 -20.10 1.29 2.37
N ASP A 204 -19.15 1.05 3.27
CA ASP A 204 -18.55 2.10 4.09
C ASP A 204 -17.75 3.10 3.23
N ILE A 205 -17.01 2.60 2.24
CA ILE A 205 -16.24 3.44 1.31
C ILE A 205 -17.18 4.28 0.45
N LEU A 206 -18.21 3.66 -0.13
CA LEU A 206 -19.18 4.38 -0.95
C LEU A 206 -19.94 5.44 -0.14
N LYS A 207 -20.36 5.10 1.08
CA LYS A 207 -20.99 6.04 2.00
C LYS A 207 -20.04 7.20 2.34
N TYR A 208 -18.78 6.89 2.67
CA TYR A 208 -17.78 7.91 3.01
C TYR A 208 -17.56 8.91 1.85
N ILE A 209 -17.46 8.42 0.61
CA ILE A 209 -17.31 9.28 -0.57
C ILE A 209 -18.59 10.09 -0.79
N CYS A 210 -19.77 9.48 -0.62
CA CYS A 210 -21.06 10.14 -0.78
C CYS A 210 -21.21 11.28 0.24
N ASP A 211 -20.91 11.06 1.51
CA ASP A 211 -20.99 12.06 2.57
C ASP A 211 -20.06 13.27 2.30
N ILE A 212 -18.96 13.07 1.60
CA ILE A 212 -18.08 14.16 1.18
C ILE A 212 -18.64 14.86 -0.08
N LYS A 213 -19.08 14.11 -1.07
CA LYS A 213 -19.61 14.58 -2.34
C LYS A 213 -20.80 15.54 -2.15
N GLU A 214 -21.67 15.25 -1.16
CA GLU A 214 -22.85 16.05 -0.84
C GLU A 214 -22.55 17.39 -0.14
N LYS A 215 -21.30 17.65 0.26
CA LYS A 215 -20.91 18.95 0.82
C LYS A 215 -20.97 20.02 -0.27
N ASP A 216 -21.47 21.22 0.10
CA ASP A 216 -21.67 22.33 -0.85
C ASP A 216 -20.43 22.67 -1.67
N GLU A 217 -19.23 22.55 -1.07
CA GLU A 217 -17.98 22.85 -1.75
C GLU A 217 -17.63 21.87 -2.91
N TYR A 218 -18.32 20.70 -3.03
CA TYR A 218 -18.03 19.67 -4.03
C TYR A 218 -19.17 19.35 -4.98
N LYS A 219 -20.36 19.92 -4.79
CA LYS A 219 -21.55 19.65 -5.61
C LYS A 219 -21.37 20.08 -7.07
N ASP A 220 -20.62 21.16 -7.32
CA ASP A 220 -20.45 21.74 -8.65
C ASP A 220 -19.30 21.10 -9.46
N GLY A 221 -18.81 19.93 -9.06
CA GLY A 221 -17.79 19.18 -9.79
C GLY A 221 -16.38 19.40 -9.27
N ILE A 222 -15.46 19.93 -10.09
CA ILE A 222 -14.03 20.01 -9.71
C ILE A 222 -13.80 21.20 -8.78
N LYS A 223 -13.32 20.90 -7.56
CA LYS A 223 -12.80 21.90 -6.61
C LYS A 223 -11.30 21.92 -6.63
N LEU A 224 -10.70 23.08 -6.82
CA LEU A 224 -9.25 23.25 -6.77
C LEU A 224 -8.79 23.53 -5.34
N HIS A 225 -7.91 22.67 -4.81
CA HIS A 225 -7.22 22.88 -3.55
C HIS A 225 -5.73 23.18 -3.80
N THR A 226 -5.19 24.15 -3.06
CA THR A 226 -3.80 24.59 -3.22
C THR A 226 -3.11 24.70 -1.86
N THR A 227 -1.85 24.31 -1.81
CA THR A 227 -1.02 24.50 -0.62
C THR A 227 0.27 25.20 -1.00
N SER A 228 0.69 26.19 -0.22
CA SER A 228 2.02 26.81 -0.36
C SER A 228 3.13 25.85 0.05
N ILE A 229 2.86 25.00 1.04
CA ILE A 229 3.75 23.91 1.43
C ILE A 229 3.72 22.84 0.35
N TYR A 230 4.89 22.47 -0.17
CA TYR A 230 5.08 21.53 -1.29
C TYR A 230 4.50 21.97 -2.64
N ASN A 231 3.96 23.19 -2.76
CA ASN A 231 3.40 23.72 -4.02
C ASN A 231 2.45 22.73 -4.70
N MET A 232 1.46 22.23 -3.94
CA MET A 232 0.44 21.36 -4.50
C MET A 232 -0.73 22.18 -5.05
N ARG A 233 -1.21 21.78 -6.24
CA ARG A 233 -2.40 22.32 -6.88
C ARG A 233 -3.18 21.16 -7.47
N ILE A 234 -4.21 20.72 -6.76
CA ILE A 234 -4.95 19.49 -7.06
C ILE A 234 -6.42 19.79 -7.26
N GLY A 235 -6.94 19.40 -8.43
CA GLY A 235 -8.38 19.36 -8.70
C GLY A 235 -8.99 18.11 -8.05
N VAL A 236 -9.96 18.33 -7.20
CA VAL A 236 -10.69 17.30 -6.45
C VAL A 236 -12.08 17.16 -7.03
N ASN A 237 -12.48 15.96 -7.46
CA ASN A 237 -13.78 15.69 -8.05
C ASN A 237 -14.38 14.42 -7.40
N TYR A 238 -15.12 14.59 -6.32
CA TYR A 238 -15.75 13.47 -5.60
C TYR A 238 -16.94 12.86 -6.36
N VAL A 239 -17.60 13.62 -7.25
CA VAL A 239 -18.67 13.08 -8.10
C VAL A 239 -18.10 12.01 -9.02
N LYS A 240 -17.07 12.36 -9.79
CA LYS A 240 -16.40 11.40 -10.66
C LYS A 240 -15.77 10.24 -9.88
N LEU A 241 -15.14 10.52 -8.75
CA LEU A 241 -14.52 9.48 -7.93
C LEU A 241 -15.54 8.45 -7.43
N TYR A 242 -16.73 8.91 -7.05
CA TYR A 242 -17.84 8.04 -6.65
C TYR A 242 -18.30 7.14 -7.81
N GLU A 243 -18.46 7.70 -9.00
CA GLU A 243 -18.80 6.95 -10.22
C GLU A 243 -17.75 5.90 -10.56
N ASP A 244 -16.48 6.28 -10.46
CA ASP A 244 -15.34 5.37 -10.69
C ASP A 244 -15.32 4.19 -9.71
N PHE A 245 -15.67 4.39 -8.44
CA PHE A 245 -15.81 3.32 -7.45
C PHE A 245 -17.04 2.44 -7.72
N LEU A 246 -18.18 3.05 -8.07
CA LEU A 246 -19.38 2.30 -8.46
C LEU A 246 -19.10 1.40 -9.67
N SER A 247 -18.45 1.93 -10.71
CA SER A 247 -18.06 1.13 -11.88
C SER A 247 -17.19 -0.05 -11.48
N TYR A 248 -16.15 0.16 -10.67
CA TYR A 248 -15.28 -0.90 -10.19
C TYR A 248 -16.06 -2.04 -9.47
N PHE A 249 -16.98 -1.69 -8.58
CA PHE A 249 -17.73 -2.68 -7.83
C PHE A 249 -18.79 -3.40 -8.69
N ASN A 250 -19.45 -2.70 -9.63
CA ASN A 250 -20.44 -3.29 -10.53
C ASN A 250 -19.79 -4.25 -11.53
N ASP A 251 -18.63 -3.91 -12.10
CA ASP A 251 -17.87 -4.79 -12.99
C ASP A 251 -17.48 -6.09 -12.29
N LYS A 252 -17.14 -6.02 -11.00
CA LYS A 252 -16.86 -7.21 -10.19
C LYS A 252 -18.08 -8.10 -9.98
N GLU A 253 -19.24 -7.53 -9.66
CA GLU A 253 -20.47 -8.29 -9.46
C GLU A 253 -20.90 -9.02 -10.73
N PHE A 254 -20.73 -8.36 -11.89
CA PHE A 254 -20.98 -8.99 -13.19
C PHE A 254 -20.07 -10.20 -13.42
N LEU A 255 -18.76 -10.04 -13.21
CA LEU A 255 -17.77 -11.13 -13.39
C LEU A 255 -17.99 -12.30 -12.42
N VAL A 256 -18.46 -12.05 -11.20
CA VAL A 256 -18.80 -13.11 -10.24
C VAL A 256 -20.03 -13.88 -10.70
N LYS A 257 -21.08 -13.18 -11.17
CA LYS A 257 -22.30 -13.81 -11.70
C LYS A 257 -22.01 -14.67 -12.93
N GLU A 258 -21.18 -14.20 -13.86
CA GLU A 258 -20.77 -15.00 -15.04
C GLU A 258 -20.06 -16.29 -14.63
N LYS A 259 -19.07 -16.23 -13.73
CA LYS A 259 -18.35 -17.40 -13.24
C LYS A 259 -19.23 -18.41 -12.51
N VAL A 260 -20.22 -17.93 -11.76
CA VAL A 260 -21.22 -18.80 -11.11
C VAL A 260 -22.09 -19.49 -12.16
N ASN A 261 -22.58 -18.74 -13.15
CA ASN A 261 -23.38 -19.28 -14.23
C ASN A 261 -22.61 -20.29 -15.12
N GLU A 262 -21.32 -20.05 -15.37
CA GLU A 262 -20.47 -21.02 -16.08
C GLU A 262 -20.30 -22.32 -15.28
N LYS A 263 -20.05 -22.25 -13.97
CA LYS A 263 -19.93 -23.44 -13.10
C LYS A 263 -21.23 -24.21 -13.03
N VAL A 264 -22.38 -23.54 -12.99
CA VAL A 264 -23.71 -24.21 -13.01
C VAL A 264 -23.88 -24.94 -14.33
N LYS A 265 -23.59 -24.31 -15.47
CA LYS A 265 -23.71 -24.95 -16.81
C LYS A 265 -22.77 -26.15 -16.99
N VAL A 266 -21.56 -26.10 -16.41
CA VAL A 266 -20.61 -27.24 -16.45
C VAL A 266 -21.18 -28.41 -15.62
N ASN A 267 -21.63 -28.16 -14.40
CA ASN A 267 -22.21 -29.18 -13.53
C ASN A 267 -23.50 -29.82 -14.12
N GLU A 268 -24.32 -29.05 -14.84
CA GLU A 268 -25.51 -29.58 -15.54
C GLU A 268 -25.12 -30.48 -16.71
N LYS A 269 -24.08 -30.11 -17.50
CA LYS A 269 -23.58 -30.94 -18.58
C LYS A 269 -22.97 -32.27 -18.09
N GLU A 270 -22.24 -32.24 -16.97
CA GLU A 270 -21.70 -33.47 -16.34
C GLU A 270 -22.81 -34.39 -15.87
N LYS A 271 -23.86 -33.87 -15.23
CA LYS A 271 -25.01 -34.66 -14.80
C LYS A 271 -25.81 -35.26 -15.95
N VAL A 272 -25.86 -34.61 -17.12
CA VAL A 272 -26.52 -35.15 -18.33
C VAL A 272 -25.67 -36.25 -18.94
N ASN A 273 -24.34 -36.10 -18.98
CA ASN A 273 -23.43 -37.12 -19.50
C ASN A 273 -23.40 -38.39 -18.65
N ASP A 274 -23.51 -38.27 -17.34
CA ASP A 274 -23.58 -39.44 -16.44
C ASP A 274 -24.91 -40.19 -16.59
N LYS A 275 -26.03 -39.51 -16.87
CA LYS A 275 -27.32 -40.16 -17.15
C LYS A 275 -27.34 -40.86 -18.52
N VAL A 276 -26.53 -40.44 -19.47
CA VAL A 276 -26.42 -41.09 -20.82
C VAL A 276 -25.51 -42.32 -20.76
N LYS A 277 -24.56 -42.40 -19.84
CA LYS A 277 -23.68 -43.57 -19.65
C LYS A 277 -24.30 -44.70 -18.85
N LEU A 278 -25.45 -44.46 -18.22
CA LEU A 278 -26.21 -45.44 -17.41
C LEU A 278 -27.40 -46.06 -18.15
N LYS A 279 -27.56 -45.80 -19.42
CA LYS A 279 -28.46 -46.47 -20.36
C LYS A 279 -27.66 -47.25 -21.40
#